data_c547a3843574e34ff6da743b1e1e21c9
#
_entry.id   c547a3843574e34ff6da743b1e1e21c9
#
_cell.length_a   1.000
_cell.length_b   1.000
_cell.length_c   1.000
_cell.angle_alpha   90.00
_cell.angle_beta   90.00
_cell.angle_gamma   90.00
#
_symmetry.space_group_name_H-M   'P 1'
#
loop_
_entity.id
_entity.type
_entity.pdbx_description
1 polymer ?
#
loop_
_entity_poly.entity_id
_entity_poly.type
_entity_poly.pdbx_seq_one_letter_code
_entity_poly.pdbx_strand_id
1 'polypeptide(L)'
;MILGIDIGATKTRLARLESGELVKSRKIVTRRDSSRFFSDLTDLIEEFIGADRSRLKGIGIGAPGPLDLDRGVFRKLPNLPSWDGFDIRGKLESVYDVPVRVQNDANAAALGEAVHGGGRGFGSVYYITISTGIGGGLIMNRRIINGANYLAGEIWALPVDNFGQRDILINTSSGPGIVRTASRLMGEGSASSLSELDGFDTEDVFAQARKGDPLAARVMEQAARNMVHAVITILLAVDPEVVLIGGGLACADDCMINPIRRMLGETAFFAPHRSANIRKAELWDEAVLYGAASLFQP
;
A
#
# COMPACT_ATOMS: atom_id res chain seq x y z
N MET A 1 -7.25 -8.50 23.43
CA MET A 1 -7.78 -8.54 22.06
C MET A 1 -7.74 -7.13 21.47
N ILE A 2 -7.16 -6.99 20.28
CA ILE A 2 -7.20 -5.77 19.45
C ILE A 2 -7.87 -6.15 18.14
N LEU A 3 -8.68 -5.26 17.60
CA LEU A 3 -9.22 -5.40 16.24
C LEU A 3 -8.39 -4.55 15.28
N GLY A 4 -7.99 -5.15 14.16
CA GLY A 4 -7.36 -4.49 13.02
C GLY A 4 -8.33 -4.44 11.86
N ILE A 5 -8.55 -3.26 11.29
CA ILE A 5 -9.48 -3.04 10.18
C ILE A 5 -8.71 -2.46 9.00
N ASP A 6 -8.89 -3.05 7.83
CA ASP A 6 -8.39 -2.57 6.55
C ASP A 6 -9.59 -2.13 5.70
N ILE A 7 -9.76 -0.83 5.52
CA ILE A 7 -10.84 -0.26 4.72
C ILE A 7 -10.33 0.02 3.31
N GLY A 8 -10.72 -0.81 2.35
CA GLY A 8 -10.50 -0.53 0.93
C GLY A 8 -11.75 0.06 0.26
N ALA A 9 -11.59 0.60 -0.94
CA ALA A 9 -12.70 1.24 -1.68
C ALA A 9 -13.88 0.30 -2.01
N THR A 10 -13.63 -1.01 -2.11
CA THR A 10 -14.63 -2.03 -2.50
C THR A 10 -14.87 -3.07 -1.43
N LYS A 11 -13.86 -3.37 -0.63
CA LYS A 11 -13.90 -4.41 0.41
C LYS A 11 -13.23 -3.89 1.66
N THR A 12 -13.83 -4.17 2.80
CA THR A 12 -13.24 -3.93 4.13
C THR A 12 -12.94 -5.29 4.76
N ARG A 13 -11.76 -5.41 5.36
CA ARG A 13 -11.37 -6.57 6.15
C ARG A 13 -11.30 -6.22 7.62
N LEU A 14 -11.72 -7.12 8.47
CA LEU A 14 -11.55 -7.03 9.92
C LEU A 14 -10.82 -8.28 10.38
N ALA A 15 -9.86 -8.08 11.26
CA ALA A 15 -9.13 -9.15 11.93
C ALA A 15 -9.14 -8.96 13.44
N ARG A 16 -9.18 -10.08 14.15
CA ARG A 16 -8.96 -10.15 15.59
C ARG A 16 -7.53 -10.62 15.85
N LEU A 17 -6.80 -9.82 16.62
CA LEU A 17 -5.45 -10.16 17.05
C LEU A 17 -5.42 -10.41 18.56
N GLU A 18 -4.78 -11.49 18.96
CA GLU A 18 -4.51 -11.84 20.36
C GLU A 18 -3.02 -12.12 20.52
N SER A 19 -2.38 -11.47 21.49
CA SER A 19 -0.93 -11.57 21.72
C SER A 19 -0.06 -11.30 20.50
N GLY A 20 -0.54 -10.45 19.57
CA GLY A 20 0.16 -10.12 18.33
C GLY A 20 -0.10 -11.06 17.16
N GLU A 21 -0.85 -12.14 17.34
CA GLU A 21 -1.18 -13.11 16.30
C GLU A 21 -2.59 -12.90 15.77
N LEU A 22 -2.77 -13.02 14.46
CA LEU A 22 -4.07 -12.95 13.80
C LEU A 22 -4.80 -14.28 14.01
N VAL A 23 -5.90 -14.26 14.78
CA VAL A 23 -6.67 -15.48 15.12
C VAL A 23 -7.95 -15.63 14.29
N LYS A 24 -8.50 -14.57 13.75
CA LYS A 24 -9.70 -14.60 12.92
C LYS A 24 -9.69 -13.41 11.96
N SER A 25 -10.10 -13.60 10.73
CA SER A 25 -10.35 -12.50 9.78
C SER A 25 -11.58 -12.75 8.93
N ARG A 26 -12.21 -11.67 8.48
CA ARG A 26 -13.37 -11.69 7.58
C ARG A 26 -13.42 -10.45 6.71
N LYS A 27 -14.01 -10.59 5.53
CA LYS A 27 -14.23 -9.50 4.55
C LYS A 27 -15.71 -9.17 4.45
N ILE A 28 -16.01 -7.88 4.33
CA ILE A 28 -17.32 -7.36 3.94
C ILE A 28 -17.18 -6.41 2.76
N VAL A 29 -18.29 -6.12 2.10
CA VAL A 29 -18.34 -5.10 1.04
C VAL A 29 -18.26 -3.71 1.66
N THR A 30 -17.39 -2.85 1.14
CA THR A 30 -17.39 -1.43 1.50
C THR A 30 -18.57 -0.75 0.81
N ARG A 31 -19.58 -0.37 1.60
CA ARG A 31 -20.75 0.32 1.07
C ARG A 31 -20.42 1.75 0.70
N ARG A 32 -20.99 2.24 -0.40
CA ARG A 32 -20.88 3.68 -0.74
C ARG A 32 -21.53 4.57 0.30
N ASP A 33 -22.70 4.18 0.82
CA ASP A 33 -23.36 4.87 1.92
C ASP A 33 -22.64 4.60 3.24
N SER A 34 -22.11 5.66 3.88
CA SER A 34 -21.30 5.54 5.11
C SER A 34 -22.11 5.06 6.32
N SER A 35 -23.41 5.34 6.38
CA SER A 35 -24.26 4.90 7.49
C SER A 35 -24.54 3.41 7.41
N ARG A 36 -24.84 2.90 6.21
CA ARG A 36 -24.99 1.46 5.97
C ARG A 36 -23.68 0.71 6.18
N PHE A 37 -22.57 1.29 5.72
CA PHE A 37 -21.26 0.74 5.99
C PHE A 37 -20.98 0.63 7.48
N PHE A 38 -21.29 1.68 8.24
CA PHE A 38 -21.09 1.68 9.70
C PHE A 38 -21.92 0.60 10.38
N SER A 39 -23.19 0.40 9.97
CA SER A 39 -24.03 -0.70 10.47
C SER A 39 -23.42 -2.07 10.17
N ASP A 40 -23.06 -2.35 8.89
CA ASP A 40 -22.43 -3.62 8.49
C ASP A 40 -21.11 -3.86 9.28
N LEU A 41 -20.35 -2.79 9.53
CA LEU A 41 -19.08 -2.87 10.28
C LEU A 41 -19.31 -3.17 11.76
N THR A 42 -20.28 -2.52 12.40
CA THR A 42 -20.60 -2.77 13.81
C THR A 42 -21.14 -4.18 14.01
N ASP A 43 -22.01 -4.68 13.12
CA ASP A 43 -22.48 -6.06 13.17
C ASP A 43 -21.31 -7.07 13.09
N LEU A 44 -20.35 -6.79 12.21
CA LEU A 44 -19.14 -7.62 12.09
C LEU A 44 -18.27 -7.53 13.36
N ILE A 45 -18.10 -6.36 13.93
CA ILE A 45 -17.33 -6.17 15.18
C ILE A 45 -17.97 -6.95 16.31
N GLU A 46 -19.31 -6.90 16.47
CA GLU A 46 -20.04 -7.68 17.49
C GLU A 46 -19.80 -9.20 17.33
N GLU A 47 -19.82 -9.70 16.09
CA GLU A 47 -19.50 -11.11 15.81
C GLU A 47 -18.07 -11.49 16.26
N PHE A 48 -17.12 -10.56 16.17
CA PHE A 48 -15.72 -10.78 16.53
C PHE A 48 -15.44 -10.65 18.03
N ILE A 49 -16.13 -9.74 18.69
CA ILE A 49 -16.03 -9.55 20.13
C ILE A 49 -16.71 -10.71 20.87
N GLY A 50 -17.87 -11.17 20.39
CA GLY A 50 -18.70 -12.17 21.06
C GLY A 50 -19.29 -11.64 22.37
N ALA A 51 -19.53 -12.53 23.33
CA ALA A 51 -20.22 -12.18 24.57
C ALA A 51 -19.39 -11.32 25.55
N ASP A 52 -18.06 -11.30 25.42
CA ASP A 52 -17.17 -10.63 26.38
C ASP A 52 -16.53 -9.37 25.76
N ARG A 53 -17.25 -8.28 25.81
CA ARG A 53 -16.78 -6.95 25.35
C ARG A 53 -15.57 -6.45 26.16
N SER A 54 -15.40 -6.88 27.41
CA SER A 54 -14.31 -6.40 28.28
C SER A 54 -12.92 -6.79 27.76
N ARG A 55 -12.85 -7.79 26.90
CA ARG A 55 -11.60 -8.23 26.25
C ARG A 55 -11.12 -7.29 25.15
N LEU A 56 -11.99 -6.46 24.57
CA LEU A 56 -11.63 -5.47 23.57
C LEU A 56 -10.81 -4.35 24.21
N LYS A 57 -9.61 -4.10 23.70
CA LYS A 57 -8.67 -3.10 24.23
C LYS A 57 -8.46 -1.92 23.28
N GLY A 58 -8.86 -2.07 22.02
CA GLY A 58 -8.76 -1.01 21.01
C GLY A 58 -9.11 -1.50 19.62
N ILE A 59 -9.39 -0.55 18.73
CA ILE A 59 -9.68 -0.75 17.32
C ILE A 59 -8.73 0.08 16.49
N GLY A 60 -7.86 -0.57 15.70
CA GLY A 60 -7.00 0.08 14.74
C GLY A 60 -7.59 0.01 13.34
N ILE A 61 -7.40 1.07 12.57
CA ILE A 61 -7.96 1.19 11.22
C ILE A 61 -6.86 1.67 10.28
N GLY A 62 -6.61 0.91 9.21
CA GLY A 62 -5.93 1.38 8.01
C GLY A 62 -6.96 1.75 6.96
N ALA A 63 -6.85 2.93 6.36
CA ALA A 63 -7.84 3.43 5.42
C ALA A 63 -7.23 4.29 4.33
N PRO A 64 -7.85 4.39 3.13
CA PRO A 64 -7.35 5.23 2.06
C PRO A 64 -7.48 6.71 2.40
N GLY A 65 -6.55 7.53 1.91
CA GLY A 65 -6.64 8.98 1.98
C GLY A 65 -7.47 9.59 0.84
N PRO A 66 -7.81 10.91 0.92
CA PRO A 66 -7.48 11.86 1.99
C PRO A 66 -8.22 11.62 3.32
N LEU A 67 -7.48 11.79 4.42
CA LEU A 67 -7.95 11.47 5.76
C LEU A 67 -7.38 12.50 6.76
N ASP A 68 -8.24 13.06 7.61
CA ASP A 68 -7.84 13.83 8.78
C ASP A 68 -7.43 12.83 9.88
N LEU A 69 -6.14 12.54 9.97
CA LEU A 69 -5.61 11.51 10.89
C LEU A 69 -5.78 11.88 12.35
N ASP A 70 -5.72 13.18 12.70
CA ASP A 70 -5.87 13.64 14.07
C ASP A 70 -7.29 13.40 14.60
N ARG A 71 -8.28 13.51 13.73
CA ARG A 71 -9.70 13.36 14.06
C ARG A 71 -10.28 12.00 13.63
N GLY A 72 -9.63 11.28 12.73
CA GLY A 72 -10.15 10.03 12.13
C GLY A 72 -11.35 10.28 11.20
N VAL A 73 -11.33 11.41 10.45
CA VAL A 73 -12.43 11.86 9.59
C VAL A 73 -12.04 11.78 8.13
N PHE A 74 -12.84 11.09 7.33
CA PHE A 74 -12.61 11.01 5.89
C PHE A 74 -12.84 12.36 5.18
N ARG A 75 -12.03 12.65 4.14
CA ARG A 75 -12.06 13.89 3.37
C ARG A 75 -12.06 13.59 1.87
N LYS A 76 -13.14 13.95 1.18
CA LYS A 76 -13.24 13.95 -0.30
C LYS A 76 -12.59 12.74 -0.99
N LEU A 77 -12.91 11.53 -0.51
CA LEU A 77 -12.42 10.29 -1.11
C LEU A 77 -12.91 10.16 -2.56
N PRO A 78 -12.04 10.04 -3.57
CA PRO A 78 -12.48 9.93 -4.97
C PRO A 78 -13.43 8.76 -5.21
N ASN A 79 -13.18 7.62 -4.59
CA ASN A 79 -13.95 6.39 -4.78
C ASN A 79 -15.17 6.25 -3.84
N LEU A 80 -15.24 7.07 -2.80
CA LEU A 80 -16.30 7.07 -1.77
C LEU A 80 -16.74 8.50 -1.43
N PRO A 81 -17.29 9.26 -2.39
CA PRO A 81 -17.57 10.69 -2.21
C PRO A 81 -18.58 10.98 -1.10
N SER A 82 -19.49 10.05 -0.82
CA SER A 82 -20.48 10.17 0.27
C SER A 82 -19.90 10.01 1.68
N TRP A 83 -18.61 9.68 1.78
CA TRP A 83 -17.93 9.56 3.07
C TRP A 83 -17.26 10.87 3.52
N ASP A 84 -17.38 11.94 2.74
CA ASP A 84 -16.81 13.25 3.15
C ASP A 84 -17.43 13.70 4.48
N GLY A 85 -16.56 13.98 5.46
CA GLY A 85 -16.94 14.31 6.82
C GLY A 85 -17.35 13.12 7.70
N PHE A 86 -17.26 11.87 7.21
CA PHE A 86 -17.58 10.70 8.02
C PHE A 86 -16.52 10.49 9.12
N ASP A 87 -16.94 10.72 10.37
CA ASP A 87 -16.13 10.51 11.58
C ASP A 87 -16.22 9.05 12.04
N ILE A 88 -15.37 8.19 11.48
CA ILE A 88 -15.35 6.77 11.85
C ILE A 88 -14.79 6.56 13.25
N ARG A 89 -13.80 7.37 13.66
CA ARG A 89 -13.17 7.27 14.97
C ARG A 89 -14.17 7.57 16.07
N GLY A 90 -14.74 8.78 16.07
CA GLY A 90 -15.68 9.20 17.13
C GLY A 90 -16.91 8.32 17.21
N LYS A 91 -17.42 7.83 16.06
CA LYS A 91 -18.55 6.90 16.04
C LYS A 91 -18.21 5.55 16.69
N LEU A 92 -17.07 4.95 16.41
CA LEU A 92 -16.66 3.68 17.02
C LEU A 92 -16.31 3.85 18.50
N GLU A 93 -15.64 4.94 18.89
CA GLU A 93 -15.37 5.25 20.30
C GLU A 93 -16.66 5.39 21.11
N SER A 94 -17.69 6.02 20.52
CA SER A 94 -19.00 6.18 21.20
C SER A 94 -19.77 4.88 21.39
N VAL A 95 -19.53 3.86 20.52
CA VAL A 95 -20.23 2.56 20.62
C VAL A 95 -19.50 1.58 21.54
N TYR A 96 -18.16 1.57 21.49
CA TYR A 96 -17.35 0.52 22.12
C TYR A 96 -16.61 0.95 23.39
N ASP A 97 -16.55 2.24 23.66
CA ASP A 97 -15.83 2.81 24.82
C ASP A 97 -14.37 2.31 24.92
N VAL A 98 -13.71 2.20 23.79
CA VAL A 98 -12.29 1.84 23.67
C VAL A 98 -11.57 2.79 22.73
N PRO A 99 -10.26 2.99 22.89
CA PRO A 99 -9.48 3.82 21.98
C PRO A 99 -9.58 3.32 20.53
N VAL A 100 -9.82 4.23 19.58
CA VAL A 100 -9.79 3.98 18.15
C VAL A 100 -8.65 4.78 17.51
N ARG A 101 -7.77 4.11 16.77
CA ARG A 101 -6.67 4.74 16.05
C ARG A 101 -6.82 4.52 14.56
N VAL A 102 -6.69 5.60 13.79
CA VAL A 102 -6.85 5.59 12.34
C VAL A 102 -5.54 6.02 11.69
N GLN A 103 -5.15 5.32 10.63
CA GLN A 103 -3.95 5.61 9.87
C GLN A 103 -4.21 5.39 8.37
N ASN A 104 -3.40 6.01 7.52
CA ASN A 104 -3.35 5.68 6.09
C ASN A 104 -2.98 4.20 5.91
N ASP A 105 -3.57 3.54 4.91
CA ASP A 105 -3.40 2.11 4.64
C ASP A 105 -1.94 1.72 4.35
N ALA A 106 -1.21 2.51 3.54
CA ALA A 106 0.19 2.23 3.24
C ALA A 106 1.09 2.40 4.48
N ASN A 107 0.84 3.41 5.32
CA ASN A 107 1.53 3.60 6.58
C ASN A 107 1.20 2.49 7.58
N ALA A 108 -0.06 2.05 7.63
CA ALA A 108 -0.44 0.90 8.45
C ALA A 108 0.27 -0.38 7.95
N ALA A 109 0.28 -0.64 6.64
CA ALA A 109 1.01 -1.77 6.07
C ALA A 109 2.51 -1.71 6.41
N ALA A 110 3.13 -0.53 6.31
CA ALA A 110 4.52 -0.33 6.68
C ALA A 110 4.79 -0.71 8.15
N LEU A 111 3.90 -0.30 9.06
CA LEU A 111 4.01 -0.66 10.47
C LEU A 111 3.82 -2.17 10.68
N GLY A 112 2.86 -2.78 9.99
CA GLY A 112 2.65 -4.23 10.03
C GLY A 112 3.90 -5.00 9.62
N GLU A 113 4.49 -4.64 8.50
CA GLU A 113 5.72 -5.24 8.00
C GLU A 113 6.93 -4.99 8.93
N ALA A 114 7.04 -3.80 9.52
CA ALA A 114 8.12 -3.48 10.44
C ALA A 114 8.04 -4.26 11.77
N VAL A 115 6.82 -4.59 12.22
CA VAL A 115 6.60 -5.24 13.51
C VAL A 115 6.45 -6.76 13.38
N HIS A 116 5.77 -7.23 12.34
CA HIS A 116 5.36 -8.64 12.20
C HIS A 116 5.91 -9.32 10.93
N GLY A 117 6.33 -8.55 9.92
CA GLY A 117 6.78 -9.05 8.61
C GLY A 117 8.27 -8.93 8.35
N GLY A 118 8.63 -8.66 7.11
CA GLY A 118 10.01 -8.61 6.60
C GLY A 118 10.88 -7.51 7.19
N GLY A 119 10.28 -6.56 7.92
CA GLY A 119 10.97 -5.47 8.62
C GLY A 119 11.34 -5.78 10.07
N ARG A 120 11.03 -6.98 10.57
CA ARG A 120 11.37 -7.36 11.94
C ARG A 120 12.88 -7.31 12.19
N GLY A 121 13.27 -6.67 13.29
CA GLY A 121 14.66 -6.55 13.70
C GLY A 121 15.41 -5.36 13.10
N PHE A 122 14.80 -4.58 12.20
CA PHE A 122 15.37 -3.35 11.69
C PHE A 122 14.84 -2.14 12.46
N GLY A 123 15.72 -1.19 12.76
CA GLY A 123 15.38 0.07 13.42
C GLY A 123 14.70 1.05 12.48
N SER A 124 14.99 0.97 11.17
CA SER A 124 14.36 1.80 10.16
C SER A 124 13.91 0.98 8.94
N VAL A 125 12.64 1.12 8.59
CA VAL A 125 12.00 0.40 7.49
C VAL A 125 11.30 1.39 6.59
N TYR A 126 11.55 1.34 5.29
CA TYR A 126 10.73 2.00 4.29
C TYR A 126 9.92 0.96 3.53
N TYR A 127 8.60 1.09 3.55
CA TYR A 127 7.70 0.21 2.82
C TYR A 127 7.15 0.90 1.58
N ILE A 128 7.09 0.19 0.48
CA ILE A 128 6.46 0.62 -0.78
C ILE A 128 5.42 -0.41 -1.18
N THR A 129 4.21 0.03 -1.44
CA THR A 129 3.18 -0.82 -2.06
C THR A 129 2.97 -0.43 -3.52
N ILE A 130 2.96 -1.42 -4.42
CA ILE A 130 2.70 -1.25 -5.85
C ILE A 130 1.51 -2.13 -6.23
N SER A 131 0.38 -1.48 -6.57
CA SER A 131 -0.88 -2.17 -6.92
C SER A 131 -1.69 -1.32 -7.90
N THR A 132 -2.98 -1.10 -7.66
CA THR A 132 -3.79 -0.10 -8.38
C THR A 132 -3.30 1.34 -8.16
N GLY A 133 -2.53 1.56 -7.10
CA GLY A 133 -1.82 2.77 -6.78
C GLY A 133 -0.38 2.48 -6.37
N ILE A 134 0.33 3.52 -5.96
CA ILE A 134 1.62 3.44 -5.28
C ILE A 134 1.47 4.20 -3.97
N GLY A 135 1.84 3.56 -2.88
CA GLY A 135 1.90 4.18 -1.56
C GLY A 135 3.23 3.84 -0.90
N GLY A 136 3.52 4.50 0.21
CA GLY A 136 4.70 4.21 0.99
C GLY A 136 4.51 4.60 2.45
N GLY A 137 5.41 4.12 3.30
CA GLY A 137 5.44 4.46 4.71
C GLY A 137 6.84 4.31 5.29
N LEU A 138 7.21 5.25 6.14
CA LEU A 138 8.47 5.27 6.85
C LEU A 138 8.25 4.91 8.32
N ILE A 139 8.94 3.87 8.76
CA ILE A 139 8.93 3.44 10.16
C ILE A 139 10.32 3.62 10.74
N MET A 140 10.40 4.28 11.89
CA MET A 140 11.62 4.40 12.68
C MET A 140 11.37 3.96 14.12
N ASN A 141 12.13 3.02 14.59
CA ASN A 141 11.98 2.45 15.94
C ASN A 141 10.53 2.01 16.23
N ARG A 142 9.92 1.31 15.29
CA ARG A 142 8.53 0.80 15.34
C ARG A 142 7.47 1.91 15.42
N ARG A 143 7.79 3.13 15.01
CA ARG A 143 6.86 4.26 14.96
C ARG A 143 6.72 4.78 13.55
N ILE A 144 5.50 5.09 13.15
CA ILE A 144 5.20 5.71 11.86
C ILE A 144 5.72 7.14 11.87
N ILE A 145 6.48 7.51 10.86
CA ILE A 145 6.89 8.89 10.61
C ILE A 145 5.91 9.51 9.62
N ASN A 146 4.96 10.26 10.13
CA ASN A 146 3.95 10.93 9.31
C ASN A 146 4.49 12.23 8.63
N GLY A 147 5.52 12.85 9.21
CA GLY A 147 5.96 14.19 8.80
C GLY A 147 5.03 15.30 9.30
N ALA A 148 5.43 16.53 9.08
CA ALA A 148 4.70 17.72 9.58
C ALA A 148 3.31 17.91 8.90
N ASN A 149 3.17 17.42 7.68
CA ASN A 149 1.95 17.57 6.87
C ASN A 149 1.40 16.20 6.41
N TYR A 150 1.75 15.14 7.11
CA TYR A 150 1.37 13.75 6.76
C TYR A 150 1.83 13.32 5.35
N LEU A 151 2.95 13.90 4.85
CA LEU A 151 3.49 13.61 3.52
C LEU A 151 4.74 12.72 3.54
N ALA A 152 5.25 12.34 4.71
CA ALA A 152 6.39 11.43 4.78
C ALA A 152 5.99 10.04 4.27
N GLY A 153 6.75 9.54 3.30
CA GLY A 153 6.41 8.26 2.65
C GLY A 153 5.59 8.38 1.36
N GLU A 154 5.01 9.52 1.05
CA GLU A 154 4.13 9.76 -0.10
C GLU A 154 4.91 9.89 -1.42
N ILE A 155 5.52 8.79 -1.88
CA ILE A 155 6.37 8.78 -3.09
C ILE A 155 5.58 8.73 -4.41
N TRP A 156 4.28 8.49 -4.37
CA TRP A 156 3.46 8.32 -5.57
C TRP A 156 3.49 9.54 -6.52
N ALA A 157 3.67 10.74 -5.97
CA ALA A 157 3.73 12.00 -6.71
C ALA A 157 5.15 12.37 -7.18
N LEU A 158 6.15 11.52 -6.97
CA LEU A 158 7.53 11.79 -7.38
C LEU A 158 7.58 12.03 -8.89
N PRO A 159 8.15 13.16 -9.35
CA PRO A 159 8.33 13.42 -10.79
C PRO A 159 9.26 12.40 -11.43
N VAL A 160 8.83 11.86 -12.56
CA VAL A 160 9.60 10.84 -13.31
C VAL A 160 9.51 11.10 -14.81
N ASP A 161 10.40 10.46 -15.57
CA ASP A 161 10.32 10.42 -17.02
C ASP A 161 9.38 9.31 -17.49
N ASN A 162 8.61 9.58 -18.54
CA ASN A 162 7.75 8.62 -19.21
C ASN A 162 7.96 8.70 -20.73
N PHE A 163 9.05 8.13 -21.21
CA PHE A 163 9.48 8.20 -22.62
C PHE A 163 9.64 9.64 -23.11
N GLY A 164 10.42 10.46 -22.39
CA GLY A 164 10.67 11.87 -22.70
C GLY A 164 9.55 12.82 -22.29
N GLN A 165 8.47 12.33 -21.70
CA GLN A 165 7.39 13.16 -21.15
C GLN A 165 7.50 13.21 -19.63
N ARG A 166 7.35 14.38 -19.04
CA ARG A 166 7.29 14.55 -17.58
C ARG A 166 5.97 13.99 -17.04
N ASP A 167 6.05 13.09 -16.07
CA ASP A 167 4.89 12.49 -15.42
C ASP A 167 5.20 12.28 -13.93
N ILE A 168 4.34 11.60 -13.20
CA ILE A 168 4.54 11.20 -11.81
C ILE A 168 4.55 9.69 -11.66
N LEU A 169 5.21 9.20 -10.60
CA LEU A 169 5.47 7.79 -10.38
C LEU A 169 4.23 6.90 -10.46
N ILE A 170 3.13 7.28 -9.80
CA ILE A 170 1.89 6.50 -9.82
C ILE A 170 1.34 6.31 -11.24
N ASN A 171 1.50 7.32 -12.06
CA ASN A 171 1.01 7.32 -13.42
C ASN A 171 1.81 6.44 -14.39
N THR A 172 2.99 6.01 -14.00
CA THR A 172 3.91 5.26 -14.87
C THR A 172 4.20 3.85 -14.36
N SER A 173 4.10 3.65 -13.04
CA SER A 173 4.61 2.43 -12.39
C SER A 173 3.58 1.72 -11.52
N SER A 174 2.35 2.26 -11.36
CA SER A 174 1.21 1.49 -10.85
C SER A 174 0.61 0.61 -11.95
N GLY A 175 -0.24 -0.35 -11.59
CA GLY A 175 -0.94 -1.19 -12.56
C GLY A 175 -1.65 -0.39 -13.66
N PRO A 176 -2.60 0.50 -13.32
CA PRO A 176 -3.22 1.38 -14.30
C PRO A 176 -2.25 2.30 -15.03
N GLY A 177 -1.16 2.72 -14.39
CA GLY A 177 -0.11 3.53 -15.00
C GLY A 177 0.64 2.80 -16.13
N ILE A 178 0.97 1.54 -15.91
CA ILE A 178 1.60 0.65 -16.90
C ILE A 178 0.67 0.47 -18.11
N VAL A 179 -0.61 0.13 -17.87
CA VAL A 179 -1.61 -0.04 -18.92
C VAL A 179 -1.79 1.25 -19.73
N ARG A 180 -1.91 2.39 -19.04
CA ARG A 180 -2.03 3.70 -19.69
C ARG A 180 -0.83 4.03 -20.57
N THR A 181 0.39 3.74 -20.09
CA THR A 181 1.61 3.99 -20.85
C THR A 181 1.68 3.11 -22.11
N ALA A 182 1.34 1.83 -22.01
CA ALA A 182 1.26 0.92 -23.15
C ALA A 182 0.21 1.41 -24.16
N SER A 183 -1.00 1.75 -23.73
CA SER A 183 -2.08 2.27 -24.58
C SER A 183 -1.68 3.55 -25.30
N ARG A 184 -1.02 4.49 -24.60
CA ARG A 184 -0.51 5.73 -25.20
C ARG A 184 0.49 5.45 -26.33
N LEU A 185 1.49 4.63 -26.07
CA LEU A 185 2.54 4.32 -27.05
C LEU A 185 1.99 3.56 -28.26
N MET A 186 0.99 2.68 -28.08
CA MET A 186 0.28 2.05 -29.19
C MET A 186 -0.49 3.08 -30.02
N GLY A 187 -1.17 4.03 -29.37
CA GLY A 187 -1.85 5.15 -30.04
C GLY A 187 -0.89 6.08 -30.82
N GLU A 188 0.38 6.15 -30.41
CA GLU A 188 1.47 6.87 -31.10
C GLU A 188 2.12 6.03 -32.22
N GLY A 189 1.59 4.82 -32.52
CA GLY A 189 2.01 3.98 -33.65
C GLY A 189 3.01 2.87 -33.28
N SER A 190 3.27 2.61 -32.00
CA SER A 190 4.09 1.45 -31.61
C SER A 190 3.33 0.15 -31.79
N ALA A 191 3.90 -0.80 -32.52
CA ALA A 191 3.32 -2.13 -32.69
C ALA A 191 3.46 -2.96 -31.39
N SER A 192 2.41 -3.72 -31.06
CA SER A 192 2.41 -4.65 -29.93
C SER A 192 1.32 -5.71 -30.10
N SER A 193 1.59 -6.92 -29.64
CA SER A 193 0.59 -8.00 -29.55
C SER A 193 -0.55 -7.69 -28.58
N LEU A 194 -0.41 -6.68 -27.71
CA LEU A 194 -1.51 -6.18 -26.87
C LEU A 194 -2.70 -5.68 -27.69
N SER A 195 -2.47 -5.23 -28.96
CA SER A 195 -3.55 -4.80 -29.86
C SER A 195 -4.46 -5.92 -30.33
N GLU A 196 -4.07 -7.17 -30.16
CA GLU A 196 -4.85 -8.35 -30.52
C GLU A 196 -5.86 -8.74 -29.41
N LEU A 197 -5.76 -8.11 -28.22
CA LEU A 197 -6.64 -8.36 -27.09
C LEU A 197 -7.85 -7.42 -27.13
N ASP A 198 -9.03 -7.93 -26.73
CA ASP A 198 -10.24 -7.11 -26.53
C ASP A 198 -10.16 -6.37 -25.19
N GLY A 199 -9.29 -5.34 -25.14
CA GLY A 199 -8.82 -4.71 -23.92
C GLY A 199 -7.71 -5.52 -23.26
N PHE A 200 -6.90 -4.87 -22.41
CA PHE A 200 -5.84 -5.53 -21.65
C PHE A 200 -5.66 -4.88 -20.29
N ASP A 201 -5.16 -5.64 -19.37
CA ASP A 201 -4.81 -5.21 -18.02
C ASP A 201 -3.29 -5.29 -17.78
N THR A 202 -2.87 -5.07 -16.55
CA THR A 202 -1.46 -5.09 -16.18
C THR A 202 -0.85 -6.47 -16.30
N GLU A 203 -1.61 -7.53 -16.01
CA GLU A 203 -1.16 -8.92 -16.10
C GLU A 203 -0.88 -9.29 -17.56
N ASP A 204 -1.70 -8.77 -18.49
CA ASP A 204 -1.49 -8.94 -19.93
C ASP A 204 -0.19 -8.27 -20.39
N VAL A 205 0.09 -7.04 -19.93
CA VAL A 205 1.37 -6.36 -20.24
C VAL A 205 2.55 -7.18 -19.74
N PHE A 206 2.50 -7.70 -18.51
CA PHE A 206 3.51 -8.60 -17.99
C PHE A 206 3.66 -9.88 -18.82
N ALA A 207 2.54 -10.49 -19.20
CA ALA A 207 2.53 -11.73 -19.98
C ALA A 207 3.15 -11.52 -21.36
N GLN A 208 2.79 -10.44 -22.04
CA GLN A 208 3.33 -10.13 -23.37
C GLN A 208 4.81 -9.72 -23.30
N ALA A 209 5.23 -8.98 -22.27
CA ALA A 209 6.65 -8.68 -22.06
C ALA A 209 7.48 -9.97 -21.91
N ARG A 210 7.00 -10.96 -21.17
CA ARG A 210 7.65 -12.28 -21.03
C ARG A 210 7.69 -13.09 -22.33
N LYS A 211 6.71 -12.91 -23.20
CA LYS A 211 6.68 -13.54 -24.54
C LYS A 211 7.58 -12.82 -25.55
N GLY A 212 8.21 -11.72 -25.14
CA GLY A 212 9.15 -10.96 -25.98
C GLY A 212 8.50 -9.83 -26.79
N ASP A 213 7.28 -9.41 -26.46
CA ASP A 213 6.70 -8.22 -27.07
C ASP A 213 7.56 -6.99 -26.78
N PRO A 214 8.09 -6.30 -27.82
CA PRO A 214 9.06 -5.23 -27.61
C PRO A 214 8.46 -4.01 -26.88
N LEU A 215 7.18 -3.68 -27.15
CA LEU A 215 6.54 -2.55 -26.49
C LEU A 215 6.29 -2.84 -25.02
N ALA A 216 5.68 -4.00 -24.73
CA ALA A 216 5.40 -4.41 -23.37
C ALA A 216 6.70 -4.49 -22.52
N ALA A 217 7.78 -5.05 -23.07
CA ALA A 217 9.09 -5.11 -22.41
C ALA A 217 9.65 -3.70 -22.11
N ARG A 218 9.57 -2.76 -23.07
CA ARG A 218 10.00 -1.37 -22.88
C ARG A 218 9.18 -0.65 -21.81
N VAL A 219 7.87 -0.85 -21.79
CA VAL A 219 6.97 -0.25 -20.78
C VAL A 219 7.33 -0.76 -19.38
N MET A 220 7.55 -2.05 -19.23
CA MET A 220 7.95 -2.67 -17.97
C MET A 220 9.33 -2.20 -17.50
N GLU A 221 10.28 -2.07 -18.41
CA GLU A 221 11.62 -1.56 -18.10
C GLU A 221 11.54 -0.11 -17.63
N GLN A 222 10.74 0.74 -18.30
CA GLN A 222 10.56 2.15 -17.90
C GLN A 222 9.90 2.24 -16.52
N ALA A 223 8.88 1.44 -16.25
CA ALA A 223 8.25 1.40 -14.93
C ALA A 223 9.26 1.00 -13.84
N ALA A 224 10.11 0.00 -14.10
CA ALA A 224 11.17 -0.40 -13.18
C ALA A 224 12.23 0.70 -12.98
N ARG A 225 12.64 1.40 -14.03
CA ARG A 225 13.57 2.55 -13.93
C ARG A 225 13.01 3.67 -13.07
N ASN A 226 11.73 3.97 -13.21
CA ASN A 226 11.06 4.97 -12.40
C ASN A 226 11.00 4.56 -10.92
N MET A 227 10.76 3.27 -10.66
CA MET A 227 10.84 2.73 -9.29
C MET A 227 12.26 2.76 -8.71
N VAL A 228 13.29 2.49 -9.53
CA VAL A 228 14.69 2.66 -9.11
C VAL A 228 14.99 4.10 -8.73
N HIS A 229 14.50 5.07 -9.52
CA HIS A 229 14.63 6.49 -9.17
C HIS A 229 13.98 6.82 -7.81
N ALA A 230 12.78 6.27 -7.55
CA ALA A 230 12.12 6.43 -6.26
C ALA A 230 12.93 5.81 -5.11
N VAL A 231 13.43 4.58 -5.29
CA VAL A 231 14.27 3.89 -4.28
C VAL A 231 15.57 4.65 -4.03
N ILE A 232 16.25 5.15 -5.06
CA ILE A 232 17.44 6.00 -4.91
C ILE A 232 17.11 7.25 -4.10
N THR A 233 15.99 7.91 -4.40
CA THR A 233 15.55 9.10 -3.65
C THR A 233 15.35 8.77 -2.17
N ILE A 234 14.71 7.63 -1.85
CA ILE A 234 14.53 7.17 -0.48
C ILE A 234 15.88 6.91 0.21
N LEU A 235 16.79 6.19 -0.45
CA LEU A 235 18.12 5.88 0.10
C LEU A 235 18.93 7.15 0.38
N LEU A 236 18.85 8.14 -0.51
CA LEU A 236 19.58 9.40 -0.33
C LEU A 236 18.95 10.34 0.71
N ALA A 237 17.62 10.31 0.85
CA ALA A 237 16.91 11.23 1.76
C ALA A 237 16.79 10.69 3.19
N VAL A 238 16.64 9.37 3.35
CA VAL A 238 16.26 8.72 4.61
C VAL A 238 17.27 7.67 5.07
N ASP A 239 17.95 6.99 4.13
CA ASP A 239 18.89 5.89 4.36
C ASP A 239 18.32 4.80 5.30
N PRO A 240 17.19 4.19 5.00
CA PRO A 240 16.62 3.16 5.85
C PRO A 240 17.46 1.88 5.83
N GLU A 241 17.45 1.11 6.93
CA GLU A 241 18.15 -0.18 7.00
C GLU A 241 17.59 -1.21 6.01
N VAL A 242 16.28 -1.13 5.71
CA VAL A 242 15.62 -2.00 4.72
C VAL A 242 14.54 -1.24 3.96
N VAL A 243 14.43 -1.51 2.66
CA VAL A 243 13.28 -1.13 1.83
C VAL A 243 12.49 -2.39 1.51
N LEU A 244 11.22 -2.40 1.90
CA LEU A 244 10.29 -3.50 1.62
C LEU A 244 9.38 -3.11 0.47
N ILE A 245 9.22 -3.99 -0.51
CA ILE A 245 8.35 -3.78 -1.65
C ILE A 245 7.22 -4.82 -1.60
N GLY A 246 6.00 -4.34 -1.49
CA GLY A 246 4.77 -5.12 -1.42
C GLY A 246 3.74 -4.66 -2.44
N GLY A 247 2.49 -5.12 -2.26
CA GLY A 247 1.39 -4.89 -3.19
C GLY A 247 1.32 -5.93 -4.30
N GLY A 248 0.17 -6.02 -4.97
CA GLY A 248 -0.12 -7.09 -5.92
C GLY A 248 0.90 -7.21 -7.06
N LEU A 249 1.38 -6.09 -7.59
CA LEU A 249 2.36 -6.09 -8.69
C LEU A 249 3.77 -6.49 -8.26
N ALA A 250 4.17 -6.15 -7.04
CA ALA A 250 5.47 -6.55 -6.50
C ALA A 250 5.50 -8.04 -6.15
N CYS A 251 4.32 -8.56 -5.79
CA CYS A 251 4.15 -9.94 -5.35
C CYS A 251 4.01 -10.94 -6.50
N ALA A 252 3.52 -10.49 -7.66
CA ALA A 252 3.43 -11.33 -8.86
C ALA A 252 4.82 -11.52 -9.49
N ASP A 253 5.35 -12.71 -9.42
CA ASP A 253 6.55 -13.21 -10.16
C ASP A 253 7.84 -12.37 -10.06
N ASP A 254 8.04 -11.56 -9.01
CA ASP A 254 9.23 -10.71 -8.83
C ASP A 254 9.54 -9.76 -10.02
N CYS A 255 8.54 -9.49 -10.88
CA CYS A 255 8.70 -8.70 -12.11
C CYS A 255 9.20 -7.27 -11.88
N MET A 256 8.98 -6.72 -10.69
CA MET A 256 9.44 -5.39 -10.32
C MET A 256 10.69 -5.43 -9.44
N ILE A 257 10.73 -6.35 -8.47
CA ILE A 257 11.81 -6.39 -7.45
C ILE A 257 13.15 -6.75 -8.07
N ASN A 258 13.20 -7.77 -8.92
CA ASN A 258 14.45 -8.21 -9.54
C ASN A 258 15.06 -7.17 -10.50
N PRO A 259 14.30 -6.51 -11.40
CA PRO A 259 14.80 -5.38 -12.16
C PRO A 259 15.32 -4.24 -11.30
N ILE A 260 14.60 -3.88 -10.21
CA ILE A 260 15.02 -2.83 -9.29
C ILE A 260 16.37 -3.19 -8.65
N ARG A 261 16.53 -4.39 -8.10
CA ARG A 261 17.78 -4.86 -7.49
C ARG A 261 18.94 -4.85 -8.50
N ARG A 262 18.71 -5.34 -9.70
CA ARG A 262 19.72 -5.35 -10.77
C ARG A 262 20.19 -3.94 -11.11
N MET A 263 19.25 -3.04 -11.43
CA MET A 263 19.58 -1.68 -11.85
C MET A 263 20.25 -0.87 -10.73
N LEU A 264 19.88 -1.09 -9.46
CA LEU A 264 20.58 -0.49 -8.32
C LEU A 264 22.00 -1.01 -8.18
N GLY A 265 22.21 -2.32 -8.38
CA GLY A 265 23.55 -2.93 -8.35
C GLY A 265 24.48 -2.41 -9.46
N GLU A 266 23.94 -1.99 -10.60
CA GLU A 266 24.67 -1.37 -11.71
C GLU A 266 25.05 0.10 -11.42
N THR A 267 24.48 0.72 -10.40
CA THR A 267 24.74 2.12 -10.04
C THR A 267 25.97 2.18 -9.12
N ALA A 268 27.08 2.71 -9.63
CA ALA A 268 28.38 2.71 -8.97
C ALA A 268 28.40 3.31 -7.55
N PHE A 269 27.48 4.25 -7.26
CA PHE A 269 27.38 4.87 -5.93
C PHE A 269 26.80 3.92 -4.87
N PHE A 270 25.94 2.98 -5.27
CA PHE A 270 25.31 2.04 -4.34
C PHE A 270 26.10 0.73 -4.35
N ALA A 271 26.85 0.48 -3.29
CA ALA A 271 27.59 -0.78 -3.15
C ALA A 271 26.62 -1.99 -3.17
N PRO A 272 27.06 -3.16 -3.66
CA PRO A 272 26.21 -4.36 -3.79
C PRO A 272 25.44 -4.76 -2.52
N HIS A 273 26.00 -4.48 -1.34
CA HIS A 273 25.32 -4.78 -0.06
C HIS A 273 24.07 -3.94 0.18
N ARG A 274 23.93 -2.76 -0.43
CA ARG A 274 22.71 -1.92 -0.29
C ARG A 274 21.55 -2.45 -1.12
N SER A 275 21.80 -3.02 -2.28
CA SER A 275 20.74 -3.67 -3.06
C SER A 275 20.18 -4.90 -2.35
N ALA A 276 20.98 -5.57 -1.49
CA ALA A 276 20.53 -6.70 -0.69
C ALA A 276 19.48 -6.32 0.38
N ASN A 277 19.43 -5.04 0.79
CA ASN A 277 18.44 -4.56 1.75
C ASN A 277 17.09 -4.19 1.10
N ILE A 278 16.94 -4.42 -0.20
CA ILE A 278 15.65 -4.32 -0.88
C ILE A 278 15.02 -5.69 -0.88
N ARG A 279 13.93 -5.84 -0.15
CA ARG A 279 13.26 -7.13 0.10
C ARG A 279 11.81 -7.10 -0.32
N LYS A 280 11.27 -8.28 -0.56
CA LYS A 280 9.84 -8.49 -0.72
C LYS A 280 9.17 -8.39 0.65
N ALA A 281 8.02 -7.75 0.71
CA ALA A 281 7.16 -7.75 1.88
C ALA A 281 6.68 -9.19 2.21
N GLU A 282 6.45 -9.50 3.47
CA GLU A 282 6.12 -10.86 3.92
C GLU A 282 4.64 -11.05 4.26
N LEU A 283 3.96 -10.00 4.75
CA LEU A 283 2.58 -10.10 5.25
C LEU A 283 1.51 -9.98 4.16
N TRP A 284 1.90 -9.53 2.96
CA TRP A 284 1.01 -9.44 1.81
C TRP A 284 -0.29 -8.68 2.11
N ASP A 285 -1.39 -9.37 1.86
CA ASP A 285 -2.75 -8.89 2.10
C ASP A 285 -3.05 -8.60 3.58
N GLU A 286 -2.28 -9.13 4.52
CA GLU A 286 -2.52 -8.97 5.95
C GLU A 286 -1.74 -7.79 6.57
N ALA A 287 -0.85 -7.16 5.80
CA ALA A 287 0.03 -6.11 6.30
C ALA A 287 -0.73 -4.95 6.97
N VAL A 288 -1.83 -4.49 6.34
CA VAL A 288 -2.68 -3.42 6.88
C VAL A 288 -3.35 -3.86 8.19
N LEU A 289 -3.83 -5.10 8.27
CA LEU A 289 -4.50 -5.63 9.46
C LEU A 289 -3.57 -5.70 10.68
N TYR A 290 -2.38 -6.26 10.46
CA TYR A 290 -1.32 -6.30 11.48
C TYR A 290 -0.88 -4.89 11.89
N GLY A 291 -0.68 -4.01 10.92
CA GLY A 291 -0.27 -2.64 11.17
C GLY A 291 -1.31 -1.81 11.91
N ALA A 292 -2.58 -1.92 11.51
CA ALA A 292 -3.69 -1.28 12.20
C ALA A 292 -3.77 -1.71 13.66
N ALA A 293 -3.67 -3.01 13.94
CA ALA A 293 -3.61 -3.52 15.31
C ALA A 293 -2.36 -3.05 16.07
N SER A 294 -1.23 -2.89 15.38
CA SER A 294 0.04 -2.44 15.97
C SER A 294 0.05 -0.94 16.31
N LEU A 295 -0.94 -0.16 15.89
CA LEU A 295 -1.06 1.25 16.30
C LEU A 295 -1.14 1.42 17.83
N PHE A 296 -1.47 0.35 18.58
CA PHE A 296 -1.55 0.34 20.05
C PHE A 296 -0.28 -0.16 20.76
N GLN A 297 0.71 -0.58 19.99
CA GLN A 297 2.00 -0.97 20.60
C GLN A 297 2.79 0.28 20.99
N PRO A 298 3.55 0.23 22.10
CA PRO A 298 4.36 1.35 22.58
C PRO A 298 5.53 1.68 21.66
#